data_07379f6fb122661bf2105cf385b2e220
#
_entry.id   07379f6fb122661bf2105cf385b2e220
#
_cell.length_a   1.000
_cell.length_b   1.000
_cell.length_c   1.000
_cell.angle_alpha   90.00
_cell.angle_beta   90.00
_cell.angle_gamma   90.00
#
_symmetry.space_group_name_H-M   'P 1'
#
loop_
_entity.id
_entity.type
_entity.pdbx_description
1 polymer ?
#
loop_
_entity_poly.entity_id
_entity_poly.type
_entity_poly.pdbx_seq_one_letter_code
_entity_poly.pdbx_strand_id
1 'polypeptide(L)'
;MLVFLVKITYFCTFIVAHATFRSKITKMIRLNLPSFAIKLSGTQQHPRIFDILRHRYVALTPEEWVRQHFVHYLTEHKGYPAALMANEISLNIGNKKLRADSVLYDRRLQPRMIIEYKAPTIKITQKVLEQVAAYNLLLHVDYLVMSNGLQHYCCRMDYENRRYEFLKDIPDYNDITWP
;
A
#
# COMPACT_ATOMS: atom_id res chain seq x y z
N MET A 1 2.69 50.70 6.96
CA MET A 1 2.40 49.91 8.18
C MET A 1 1.38 48.80 8.00
N LEU A 2 0.45 48.92 7.05
CA LEU A 2 -0.61 47.88 6.80
C LEU A 2 -0.11 46.60 6.11
N VAL A 3 0.92 46.72 5.23
CA VAL A 3 1.45 45.55 4.44
C VAL A 3 2.25 44.57 5.30
N PHE A 4 2.82 45.02 6.43
CA PHE A 4 3.59 44.16 7.34
C PHE A 4 2.69 43.25 8.22
N LEU A 5 1.53 43.74 8.61
CA LEU A 5 0.56 42.98 9.42
C LEU A 5 -0.08 41.84 8.64
N VAL A 6 -0.32 42.01 7.33
CA VAL A 6 -0.91 40.97 6.48
C VAL A 6 0.07 39.81 6.28
N LYS A 7 1.38 40.07 6.10
CA LYS A 7 2.39 39.01 5.96
C LYS A 7 2.59 38.20 7.23
N ILE A 8 2.52 38.80 8.39
CA ILE A 8 2.67 38.08 9.69
C ILE A 8 1.47 37.18 9.94
N THR A 9 0.26 37.64 9.61
CA THR A 9 -0.97 36.82 9.78
C THR A 9 -0.98 35.61 8.85
N TYR A 10 -0.56 35.75 7.59
CA TYR A 10 -0.43 34.64 6.64
C TYR A 10 0.66 33.64 7.06
N PHE A 11 1.79 34.12 7.57
CA PHE A 11 2.90 33.28 8.02
C PHE A 11 2.53 32.50 9.28
N CYS A 12 1.83 33.15 10.23
CA CYS A 12 1.37 32.52 11.46
C CYS A 12 0.28 31.47 11.19
N THR A 13 -0.67 31.76 10.28
CA THR A 13 -1.71 30.79 9.87
C THR A 13 -1.10 29.58 9.15
N PHE A 14 -0.06 29.78 8.34
CA PHE A 14 0.64 28.69 7.66
C PHE A 14 1.41 27.79 8.64
N ILE A 15 2.07 28.37 9.63
CA ILE A 15 2.79 27.62 10.69
C ILE A 15 1.83 26.86 11.57
N VAL A 16 0.69 27.44 11.99
CA VAL A 16 -0.34 26.80 12.80
C VAL A 16 -1.02 25.68 12.02
N ALA A 17 -1.34 25.88 10.73
CA ALA A 17 -1.89 24.84 9.87
C ALA A 17 -0.93 23.65 9.67
N HIS A 18 0.36 23.90 9.56
CA HIS A 18 1.38 22.86 9.48
C HIS A 18 1.57 22.12 10.82
N ALA A 19 1.52 22.80 11.94
CA ALA A 19 1.64 22.20 13.27
C ALA A 19 0.42 21.32 13.59
N THR A 20 -0.78 21.79 13.28
CA THR A 20 -2.04 21.03 13.51
C THR A 20 -2.17 19.85 12.53
N PHE A 21 -1.70 19.99 11.29
CA PHE A 21 -1.66 18.90 10.31
C PHE A 21 -0.69 17.79 10.76
N ARG A 22 0.50 18.17 11.25
CA ARG A 22 1.45 17.24 11.87
C ARG A 22 0.85 16.48 13.06
N SER A 23 0.00 17.11 13.88
CA SER A 23 -0.58 16.48 15.07
C SER A 23 -1.52 15.30 14.73
N LYS A 24 -2.19 15.30 13.57
CA LYS A 24 -3.02 14.16 13.15
C LYS A 24 -2.17 13.00 12.64
N ILE A 25 -1.02 13.28 12.01
CA ILE A 25 -0.07 12.25 11.57
C ILE A 25 0.61 11.61 12.76
N THR A 26 0.92 12.40 13.81
CA THR A 26 1.47 11.88 15.07
C THR A 26 0.51 10.92 15.78
N LYS A 27 -0.80 10.96 15.45
CA LYS A 27 -1.81 10.01 15.92
C LYS A 27 -1.94 8.76 15.05
N MET A 28 -1.27 8.71 13.88
CA MET A 28 -1.25 7.50 13.06
C MET A 28 -0.38 6.43 13.73
N ILE A 29 -0.86 5.21 13.69
CA ILE A 29 -0.15 4.08 14.29
C ILE A 29 1.20 3.92 13.60
N ARG A 30 2.28 3.87 14.39
CA ARG A 30 3.61 3.51 13.90
C ARG A 30 3.57 2.08 13.35
N LEU A 31 4.00 1.92 12.12
CA LEU A 31 4.00 0.62 11.43
C LEU A 31 5.33 -0.12 11.66
N ASN A 32 5.30 -1.42 11.48
CA ASN A 32 6.47 -2.29 11.44
C ASN A 32 7.05 -2.33 10.02
N LEU A 33 7.31 -1.15 9.47
CA LEU A 33 7.83 -0.91 8.12
C LEU A 33 8.84 0.23 8.17
N PRO A 34 9.81 0.27 7.26
CA PRO A 34 10.73 1.39 7.15
C PRO A 34 10.01 2.72 6.94
N SER A 35 10.61 3.80 7.43
CA SER A 35 10.13 5.15 7.15
C SER A 35 10.54 5.58 5.74
N PHE A 36 9.74 6.41 5.11
CA PHE A 36 10.03 7.01 3.81
C PHE A 36 9.71 8.52 3.80
N ALA A 37 10.07 9.23 2.74
CA ALA A 37 9.79 10.65 2.57
C ALA A 37 8.30 10.89 2.25
N ILE A 38 7.48 11.05 3.29
CA ILE A 38 6.04 11.21 3.18
C ILE A 38 5.69 12.58 2.59
N LYS A 39 4.94 12.61 1.49
CA LYS A 39 4.38 13.82 0.89
C LYS A 39 2.90 13.89 1.19
N LEU A 40 2.47 14.97 1.84
CA LEU A 40 1.10 15.19 2.27
C LEU A 40 0.52 16.46 1.65
N SER A 41 -0.81 16.50 1.52
CA SER A 41 -1.58 17.66 1.07
C SER A 41 -2.99 17.64 1.67
N GLY A 42 -3.83 18.58 1.28
CA GLY A 42 -5.21 18.68 1.76
C GLY A 42 -5.32 19.45 3.07
N THR A 43 -6.44 19.25 3.78
CA THR A 43 -6.73 19.89 5.06
C THR A 43 -6.67 18.88 6.20
N GLN A 44 -6.76 19.36 7.45
CA GLN A 44 -6.81 18.49 8.61
C GLN A 44 -8.06 17.55 8.60
N GLN A 45 -9.18 18.02 8.05
CA GLN A 45 -10.40 17.22 7.90
C GLN A 45 -10.30 16.23 6.75
N HIS A 46 -9.64 16.63 5.66
CA HIS A 46 -9.48 15.85 4.43
C HIS A 46 -7.99 15.71 4.05
N PRO A 47 -7.18 15.00 4.89
CA PRO A 47 -5.77 14.81 4.58
C PRO A 47 -5.60 13.88 3.38
N ARG A 48 -4.56 14.14 2.60
CA ARG A 48 -4.19 13.35 1.42
C ARG A 48 -2.72 12.99 1.47
N ILE A 49 -2.37 11.80 0.98
CA ILE A 49 -1.01 11.32 0.82
C ILE A 49 -0.69 11.12 -0.66
N PHE A 50 0.55 11.35 -1.05
CA PHE A 50 0.99 11.13 -2.42
C PHE A 50 1.21 9.63 -2.66
N ASP A 51 0.56 9.10 -3.69
CA ASP A 51 0.74 7.74 -4.16
C ASP A 51 1.75 7.73 -5.30
N ILE A 52 2.88 7.06 -5.08
CA ILE A 52 3.99 7.01 -6.05
C ILE A 52 3.67 6.18 -7.29
N LEU A 53 2.75 5.21 -7.21
CA LEU A 53 2.36 4.38 -8.36
C LEU A 53 1.28 5.06 -9.22
N ARG A 54 0.35 5.79 -8.58
CA ARG A 54 -0.71 6.52 -9.28
C ARG A 54 -0.33 7.96 -9.63
N HIS A 55 0.85 8.44 -9.18
CA HIS A 55 1.37 9.80 -9.38
C HIS A 55 0.37 10.91 -8.99
N ARG A 56 -0.39 10.71 -7.92
CA ARG A 56 -1.40 11.67 -7.45
C ARG A 56 -1.62 11.60 -5.94
N TYR A 57 -2.20 12.66 -5.40
CA TYR A 57 -2.65 12.67 -4.01
C TYR A 57 -3.99 11.94 -3.86
N VAL A 58 -4.06 11.03 -2.91
CA VAL A 58 -5.24 10.24 -2.56
C VAL A 58 -5.64 10.51 -1.11
N ALA A 59 -6.88 10.17 -0.73
CA ALA A 59 -7.34 10.33 0.65
C ALA A 59 -6.48 9.51 1.61
N LEU A 60 -6.00 10.15 2.69
CA LEU A 60 -5.23 9.49 3.72
C LEU A 60 -6.16 8.74 4.67
N THR A 61 -6.41 7.48 4.38
CA THR A 61 -7.11 6.54 5.25
C THR A 61 -6.10 5.67 6.01
N PRO A 62 -6.50 4.94 7.08
CA PRO A 62 -5.61 3.98 7.74
C PRO A 62 -5.09 2.87 6.82
N GLU A 63 -5.88 2.40 5.86
CA GLU A 63 -5.47 1.44 4.83
C GLU A 63 -4.48 2.06 3.84
N GLU A 64 -4.76 3.28 3.36
CA GLU A 64 -3.86 3.99 2.45
C GLU A 64 -2.52 4.30 3.14
N TRP A 65 -2.52 4.57 4.45
CA TRP A 65 -1.29 4.71 5.23
C TRP A 65 -0.43 3.44 5.17
N VAL A 66 -1.04 2.27 5.36
CA VAL A 66 -0.35 0.98 5.23
C VAL A 66 0.14 0.76 3.80
N ARG A 67 -0.73 1.01 2.80
CA ARG A 67 -0.39 0.83 1.39
C ARG A 67 0.84 1.63 1.00
N GLN A 68 0.88 2.92 1.32
CA GLN A 68 2.01 3.76 0.93
C GLN A 68 3.32 3.33 1.60
N HIS A 69 3.31 2.97 2.88
CA HIS A 69 4.49 2.42 3.54
C HIS A 69 4.94 1.11 2.93
N PHE A 70 4.01 0.23 2.59
CA PHE A 70 4.34 -1.08 2.04
C PHE A 70 4.86 -0.98 0.60
N VAL A 71 4.27 -0.12 -0.22
CA VAL A 71 4.77 0.15 -1.59
C VAL A 71 6.19 0.72 -1.55
N HIS A 72 6.47 1.70 -0.66
CA HIS A 72 7.82 2.23 -0.47
C HIS A 72 8.79 1.16 0.05
N TYR A 73 8.36 0.31 0.99
CA TYR A 73 9.16 -0.82 1.45
C TYR A 73 9.54 -1.76 0.29
N LEU A 74 8.58 -2.12 -0.55
CA LEU A 74 8.86 -2.97 -1.70
C LEU A 74 9.82 -2.31 -2.69
N THR A 75 9.60 -1.05 -3.03
CA THR A 75 10.38 -0.35 -4.06
C THR A 75 11.77 0.07 -3.58
N GLU A 76 11.89 0.54 -2.35
CA GLU A 76 13.14 1.12 -1.82
C GLU A 76 14.03 0.09 -1.10
N HIS A 77 13.44 -0.97 -0.53
CA HIS A 77 14.16 -1.95 0.29
C HIS A 77 14.17 -3.38 -0.27
N LYS A 78 13.17 -3.73 -1.08
CA LYS A 78 13.02 -5.08 -1.64
C LYS A 78 13.27 -5.13 -3.17
N GLY A 79 13.63 -3.99 -3.79
CA GLY A 79 14.02 -3.89 -5.19
C GLY A 79 12.90 -4.08 -6.22
N TYR A 80 11.63 -4.00 -5.81
CA TYR A 80 10.49 -4.14 -6.71
C TYR A 80 10.39 -2.95 -7.67
N PRO A 81 10.33 -3.16 -9.00
CA PRO A 81 10.20 -2.06 -9.94
C PRO A 81 8.84 -1.39 -9.83
N ALA A 82 8.79 -0.10 -9.47
CA ALA A 82 7.55 0.66 -9.41
C ALA A 82 6.78 0.63 -10.74
N ALA A 83 7.49 0.59 -11.87
CA ALA A 83 6.89 0.53 -13.21
C ALA A 83 6.12 -0.78 -13.48
N LEU A 84 6.38 -1.84 -12.73
CA LEU A 84 5.67 -3.12 -12.81
C LEU A 84 4.61 -3.28 -11.72
N MET A 85 4.34 -2.25 -10.94
CA MET A 85 3.34 -2.27 -9.89
C MET A 85 2.18 -1.32 -10.20
N ALA A 86 0.98 -1.70 -9.80
CA ALA A 86 -0.20 -0.84 -9.93
C ALA A 86 -1.11 -0.96 -8.71
N ASN A 87 -1.72 0.17 -8.29
CA ASN A 87 -2.66 0.24 -7.18
C ASN A 87 -4.10 0.31 -7.67
N GLU A 88 -5.03 -0.24 -6.89
CA GLU A 88 -6.48 -0.13 -7.10
C GLU A 88 -6.93 -0.71 -8.46
N ILE A 89 -6.45 -1.91 -8.79
CA ILE A 89 -6.71 -2.55 -10.07
C ILE A 89 -8.06 -3.27 -10.03
N SER A 90 -8.92 -2.90 -10.97
CA SER A 90 -10.17 -3.65 -11.22
C SER A 90 -9.91 -4.76 -12.22
N LEU A 91 -10.23 -5.99 -11.82
CA LEU A 91 -10.04 -7.19 -12.59
C LEU A 91 -11.42 -7.74 -12.95
N ASN A 92 -11.71 -7.88 -14.24
CA ASN A 92 -12.94 -8.49 -14.72
C ASN A 92 -12.65 -9.95 -15.10
N ILE A 93 -13.28 -10.88 -14.39
CA ILE A 93 -13.07 -12.31 -14.59
C ILE A 93 -14.46 -12.95 -14.81
N GLY A 94 -14.75 -13.25 -16.06
CA GLY A 94 -16.12 -13.61 -16.44
C GLY A 94 -17.10 -12.52 -16.02
N ASN A 95 -18.14 -12.88 -15.29
CA ASN A 95 -19.17 -11.94 -14.80
C ASN A 95 -18.83 -11.31 -13.43
N LYS A 96 -17.64 -11.58 -12.87
CA LYS A 96 -17.22 -11.05 -11.57
C LYS A 96 -16.23 -9.90 -11.74
N LYS A 97 -16.49 -8.79 -11.05
CA LYS A 97 -15.56 -7.67 -10.91
C LYS A 97 -14.87 -7.79 -9.57
N LEU A 98 -13.56 -7.98 -9.60
CA LEU A 98 -12.70 -8.02 -8.43
C LEU A 98 -11.87 -6.75 -8.40
N ARG A 99 -11.49 -6.30 -7.21
CA ARG A 99 -10.59 -5.17 -7.02
C ARG A 99 -9.43 -5.61 -6.14
N ALA A 100 -8.24 -5.57 -6.70
CA ALA A 100 -7.01 -5.81 -5.98
C ALA A 100 -6.41 -4.47 -5.51
N ASP A 101 -5.93 -4.42 -4.29
CA ASP A 101 -5.32 -3.21 -3.72
C ASP A 101 -4.03 -2.84 -4.43
N SER A 102 -3.10 -3.79 -4.59
CA SER A 102 -1.92 -3.66 -5.44
C SER A 102 -1.63 -4.95 -6.19
N VAL A 103 -1.11 -4.82 -7.39
CA VAL A 103 -0.69 -5.95 -8.25
C VAL A 103 0.73 -5.68 -8.74
N LEU A 104 1.58 -6.70 -8.65
CA LEU A 104 2.87 -6.74 -9.33
C LEU A 104 2.73 -7.59 -10.60
N TYR A 105 3.26 -7.06 -11.69
CA TYR A 105 3.30 -7.70 -13.00
C TYR A 105 4.73 -8.14 -13.33
N ASP A 106 4.85 -9.14 -14.19
CA ASP A 106 6.12 -9.43 -14.84
C ASP A 106 6.35 -8.50 -16.05
N ARG A 107 7.50 -8.68 -16.74
CA ARG A 107 7.84 -7.90 -17.95
C ARG A 107 6.92 -8.17 -19.15
N ARG A 108 6.11 -9.24 -19.10
CA ARG A 108 5.09 -9.58 -20.10
C ARG A 108 3.70 -9.06 -19.68
N LEU A 109 3.63 -8.24 -18.62
CA LEU A 109 2.41 -7.68 -18.04
C LEU A 109 1.44 -8.75 -17.53
N GLN A 110 1.94 -9.94 -17.15
CA GLN A 110 1.13 -10.93 -16.46
C GLN A 110 1.15 -10.65 -14.96
N PRO A 111 -0.01 -10.67 -14.27
CA PRO A 111 -0.05 -10.50 -12.82
C PRO A 111 0.68 -11.67 -12.14
N ARG A 112 1.58 -11.36 -11.21
CA ARG A 112 2.42 -12.34 -10.51
C ARG A 112 2.26 -12.30 -9.00
N MET A 113 1.88 -11.15 -8.46
CA MET A 113 1.63 -11.00 -7.03
C MET A 113 0.45 -10.08 -6.80
N ILE A 114 -0.42 -10.46 -5.88
CA ILE A 114 -1.47 -9.59 -5.34
C ILE A 114 -1.10 -9.23 -3.91
N ILE A 115 -1.32 -7.96 -3.57
CA ILE A 115 -1.11 -7.45 -2.24
C ILE A 115 -2.41 -6.83 -1.75
N GLU A 116 -2.91 -7.28 -0.62
CA GLU A 116 -4.09 -6.76 0.06
C GLU A 116 -3.68 -6.02 1.34
N TYR A 117 -4.22 -4.84 1.55
CA TYR A 117 -3.96 -4.05 2.74
C TYR A 117 -5.17 -3.99 3.67
N LYS A 118 -4.91 -3.90 4.94
CA LYS A 118 -5.89 -3.65 5.98
C LYS A 118 -5.42 -2.52 6.89
N ALA A 119 -6.36 -1.84 7.50
CA ALA A 119 -6.03 -0.84 8.52
C ALA A 119 -5.23 -1.51 9.67
N PRO A 120 -4.31 -0.79 10.34
CA PRO A 120 -3.47 -1.36 11.41
C PRO A 120 -4.28 -1.94 12.59
N THR A 121 -5.50 -1.50 12.77
CA THR A 121 -6.42 -1.99 13.82
C THR A 121 -7.10 -3.31 13.46
N ILE A 122 -7.02 -3.74 12.20
CA ILE A 122 -7.65 -4.98 11.72
C ILE A 122 -6.66 -6.12 11.84
N LYS A 123 -7.03 -7.16 12.59
CA LYS A 123 -6.23 -8.38 12.67
C LYS A 123 -6.34 -9.17 11.37
N ILE A 124 -5.21 -9.62 10.86
CA ILE A 124 -5.18 -10.56 9.73
C ILE A 124 -5.50 -11.95 10.29
N THR A 125 -6.65 -12.47 9.88
CA THR A 125 -7.16 -13.77 10.32
C THR A 125 -7.14 -14.76 9.16
N GLN A 126 -7.30 -16.06 9.46
CA GLN A 126 -7.46 -17.11 8.45
C GLN A 126 -8.56 -16.77 7.43
N LYS A 127 -9.69 -16.21 7.87
CA LYS A 127 -10.79 -15.79 7.00
C LYS A 127 -10.37 -14.74 5.96
N VAL A 128 -9.50 -13.81 6.34
CA VAL A 128 -8.98 -12.77 5.42
C VAL A 128 -8.05 -13.41 4.40
N LEU A 129 -7.21 -14.38 4.82
CA LEU A 129 -6.36 -15.15 3.91
C LEU A 129 -7.20 -15.96 2.90
N GLU A 130 -8.25 -16.62 3.36
CA GLU A 130 -9.19 -17.37 2.50
C GLU A 130 -9.87 -16.47 1.46
N GLN A 131 -10.22 -15.24 1.82
CA GLN A 131 -10.79 -14.25 0.90
C GLN A 131 -9.80 -13.90 -0.22
N VAL A 132 -8.54 -13.66 0.11
CA VAL A 132 -7.50 -13.34 -0.89
C VAL A 132 -7.16 -14.57 -1.73
N ALA A 133 -7.12 -15.76 -1.13
CA ALA A 133 -6.93 -17.02 -1.83
C ALA A 133 -8.07 -17.31 -2.84
N ALA A 134 -9.32 -16.95 -2.51
CA ALA A 134 -10.44 -17.06 -3.44
C ALA A 134 -10.28 -16.17 -4.68
N TYR A 135 -9.68 -14.97 -4.54
CA TYR A 135 -9.33 -14.15 -5.70
C TYR A 135 -8.27 -14.81 -6.57
N ASN A 136 -7.35 -15.54 -5.96
CA ASN A 136 -6.26 -16.18 -6.66
C ASN A 136 -6.69 -17.37 -7.53
N LEU A 137 -7.79 -18.05 -7.20
CA LEU A 137 -8.36 -19.07 -8.08
C LEU A 137 -8.69 -18.54 -9.49
N LEU A 138 -8.87 -17.23 -9.62
CA LEU A 138 -9.22 -16.57 -10.86
C LEU A 138 -8.02 -15.91 -11.54
N LEU A 139 -7.03 -15.46 -10.78
CA LEU A 139 -5.91 -14.66 -11.29
C LEU A 139 -4.65 -15.47 -11.53
N HIS A 140 -4.54 -16.64 -10.91
CA HIS A 140 -3.38 -17.52 -11.02
C HIS A 140 -2.04 -16.80 -10.78
N VAL A 141 -1.98 -15.93 -9.75
CA VAL A 141 -0.72 -15.29 -9.38
C VAL A 141 0.14 -16.22 -8.53
N ASP A 142 1.45 -16.05 -8.62
CA ASP A 142 2.41 -16.91 -7.91
C ASP A 142 2.52 -16.56 -6.43
N TYR A 143 2.24 -15.30 -6.06
CA TYR A 143 2.36 -14.82 -4.68
C TYR A 143 1.12 -14.05 -4.22
N LEU A 144 0.72 -14.33 -2.98
CA LEU A 144 -0.30 -13.56 -2.26
C LEU A 144 0.34 -12.90 -1.05
N VAL A 145 0.18 -11.59 -0.93
CA VAL A 145 0.70 -10.82 0.19
C VAL A 145 -0.43 -10.12 0.90
N MET A 146 -0.37 -10.08 2.22
CA MET A 146 -1.30 -9.33 3.07
C MET A 146 -0.53 -8.55 4.11
N SER A 147 -0.94 -7.31 4.34
CA SER A 147 -0.34 -6.46 5.36
C SER A 147 -1.37 -5.55 6.02
N ASN A 148 -1.26 -5.43 7.35
CA ASN A 148 -1.91 -4.36 8.11
C ASN A 148 -0.88 -3.34 8.63
N GLY A 149 0.36 -3.39 8.12
CA GLY A 149 1.45 -2.53 8.53
C GLY A 149 2.16 -2.95 9.82
N LEU A 150 1.56 -3.84 10.62
CA LEU A 150 2.14 -4.41 11.84
C LEU A 150 2.53 -5.87 11.64
N GLN A 151 1.77 -6.58 10.83
CA GLN A 151 1.97 -7.98 10.46
C GLN A 151 1.91 -8.10 8.94
N HIS A 152 2.81 -8.93 8.38
CA HIS A 152 2.93 -9.18 6.96
C HIS A 152 2.92 -10.67 6.73
N TYR A 153 2.15 -11.13 5.75
CA TYR A 153 2.09 -12.52 5.35
C TYR A 153 2.34 -12.60 3.86
N CYS A 154 3.17 -13.54 3.46
CA CYS A 154 3.42 -13.87 2.06
C CYS A 154 3.21 -15.36 1.86
N CYS A 155 2.39 -15.72 0.89
CA CYS A 155 2.17 -17.10 0.47
C CYS A 155 2.68 -17.27 -0.96
N ARG A 156 3.46 -18.33 -1.20
CA ARG A 156 3.79 -18.81 -2.54
C ARG A 156 2.79 -19.89 -2.93
N MET A 157 2.23 -19.81 -4.13
CA MET A 157 1.28 -20.77 -4.65
C MET A 157 2.00 -21.88 -5.39
N ASP A 158 1.58 -23.12 -5.13
CA ASP A 158 2.04 -24.33 -5.80
C ASP A 158 0.82 -24.96 -6.50
N TYR A 159 0.61 -24.60 -7.74
CA TYR A 159 -0.56 -25.05 -8.51
C TYR A 159 -0.50 -26.52 -8.89
N GLU A 160 0.69 -27.08 -9.07
CA GLU A 160 0.87 -28.49 -9.40
C GLU A 160 0.40 -29.39 -8.26
N ASN A 161 0.79 -29.05 -7.04
CA ASN A 161 0.42 -29.80 -5.84
C ASN A 161 -0.85 -29.25 -5.15
N ARG A 162 -1.49 -28.23 -5.71
CA ARG A 162 -2.71 -27.58 -5.18
C ARG A 162 -2.57 -27.14 -3.73
N ARG A 163 -1.44 -26.56 -3.38
CA ARG A 163 -1.11 -26.08 -2.04
C ARG A 163 -0.51 -24.69 -2.09
N TYR A 164 -0.36 -24.07 -0.94
CA TYR A 164 0.38 -22.83 -0.76
C TYR A 164 1.36 -23.00 0.41
N GLU A 165 2.43 -22.22 0.37
CA GLU A 165 3.46 -22.21 1.39
C GLU A 165 3.58 -20.79 1.95
N PHE A 166 3.54 -20.65 3.28
CA PHE A 166 3.87 -19.39 3.93
C PHE A 166 5.38 -19.17 3.90
N LEU A 167 5.78 -18.06 3.34
CA LEU A 167 7.17 -17.65 3.38
C LEU A 167 7.47 -16.94 4.71
N LYS A 168 8.70 -17.06 5.16
CA LYS A 168 9.18 -16.43 6.41
C LYS A 168 9.16 -14.90 6.31
N ASP A 169 9.42 -14.37 5.12
CA ASP A 169 9.48 -12.93 4.82
C ASP A 169 8.98 -12.66 3.39
N ILE A 170 8.76 -11.39 3.06
CA ILE A 170 8.56 -10.94 1.68
C ILE A 170 9.89 -11.13 0.94
N PRO A 171 9.95 -11.90 -0.15
CA PRO A 171 11.20 -12.11 -0.89
C PRO A 171 11.68 -10.80 -1.52
N ASP A 172 12.98 -10.67 -1.74
CA ASP A 172 13.51 -9.60 -2.59
C ASP A 172 13.12 -9.86 -4.04
N TYR A 173 12.96 -8.82 -4.84
CA TYR A 173 12.49 -8.96 -6.22
C TYR A 173 13.35 -9.91 -7.05
N ASN A 174 14.68 -9.88 -6.83
CA ASN A 174 15.63 -10.74 -7.55
C ASN A 174 15.59 -12.22 -7.12
N ASP A 175 15.01 -12.49 -5.92
CA ASP A 175 14.87 -13.84 -5.39
C ASP A 175 13.55 -14.50 -5.80
N ILE A 176 12.67 -13.74 -6.44
CA ILE A 176 11.41 -14.26 -6.96
C ILE A 176 11.69 -15.13 -8.18
N THR A 177 11.30 -16.40 -8.08
CA THR A 177 11.30 -17.30 -9.23
C THR A 177 9.97 -17.20 -9.96
N TRP A 178 10.01 -16.77 -11.20
CA TRP A 178 8.84 -16.80 -12.08
C TRP A 178 8.83 -18.12 -12.84
N PRO A 179 7.70 -18.84 -12.95
CA PRO A 179 7.60 -20.04 -13.78
C PRO A 179 7.73 -19.75 -15.28
#